data_85ab5bcf86190440ac90607fcd856153
#
_entry.id   85ab5bcf86190440ac90607fcd856153
#
_cell.length_a   1.000
_cell.length_b   1.000
_cell.length_c   1.000
_cell.angle_alpha   90.00
_cell.angle_beta   90.00
_cell.angle_gamma   90.00
#
_symmetry.space_group_name_H-M   'P 1'
#
loop_
_entity.id
_entity.type
_entity.pdbx_description
1 polymer ?
#
loop_
_entity_poly.entity_id
_entity_poly.type
_entity_poly.pdbx_seq_one_letter_code
_entity_poly.pdbx_strand_id
1 'polypeptide(L)'
;MIILGIDLGKARTGVAICDKGELLASPLTVVTEYHREQLVEKLSALAKENKAELLAVGLPRNMDGSEGESAQNAREIGALLEEAAGLPVEFVDERGTTITAHGYLNETNTRGKKRKAVVDAVAATVILEDCLRRRRNQRQG
;
A
#
# COMPACT_ATOMS: atom_id res chain seq x y z
N MET A 1 16.26 1.35 3.70
CA MET A 1 15.81 0.16 2.94
C MET A 1 14.70 0.49 1.95
N ILE A 2 14.56 -0.31 0.94
CA ILE A 2 13.47 -0.15 -0.02
C ILE A 2 12.22 -0.82 0.54
N ILE A 3 11.12 -0.06 0.60
CA ILE A 3 9.84 -0.53 1.14
C ILE A 3 8.78 -0.36 0.07
N LEU A 4 7.92 -1.36 -0.10
CA LEU A 4 6.75 -1.23 -0.96
C LEU A 4 5.53 -0.90 -0.10
N GLY A 5 4.78 0.11 -0.51
CA GLY A 5 3.49 0.43 0.08
C GLY A 5 2.40 -0.22 -0.77
N ILE A 6 1.43 -0.87 -0.14
CA ILE A 6 0.40 -1.63 -0.84
C ILE A 6 -0.98 -1.22 -0.32
N ASP A 7 -1.84 -0.81 -1.25
CA ASP A 7 -3.24 -0.50 -0.97
C ASP A 7 -4.12 -1.52 -1.68
N LEU A 8 -4.64 -2.46 -0.91
CA LEU A 8 -5.43 -3.57 -1.46
C LEU A 8 -6.84 -3.13 -1.82
N GLY A 9 -7.22 -3.29 -3.08
CA GLY A 9 -8.57 -3.07 -3.57
C GLY A 9 -9.19 -4.39 -4.03
N LYS A 10 -10.47 -4.36 -4.41
CA LYS A 10 -11.16 -5.57 -4.88
C LYS A 10 -10.57 -6.11 -6.18
N ALA A 11 -10.31 -5.23 -7.11
CA ALA A 11 -9.79 -5.59 -8.44
C ALA A 11 -8.45 -4.94 -8.73
N ARG A 12 -8.18 -3.80 -8.12
CA ARG A 12 -6.96 -3.03 -8.35
C ARG A 12 -6.24 -2.80 -7.04
N THR A 13 -4.97 -3.11 -7.03
CA THR A 13 -4.09 -2.92 -5.88
C THR A 13 -3.04 -1.88 -6.25
N GLY A 14 -3.03 -0.77 -5.53
CA GLY A 14 -2.03 0.27 -5.74
C GLY A 14 -0.72 -0.09 -5.05
N VAL A 15 0.40 0.23 -5.70
CA VAL A 15 1.73 -0.04 -5.17
C VAL A 15 2.59 1.21 -5.26
N ALA A 16 3.25 1.53 -4.16
CA ALA A 16 4.20 2.63 -4.07
C ALA A 16 5.56 2.09 -3.63
N ILE A 17 6.59 2.87 -3.84
CA ILE A 17 7.97 2.47 -3.52
C ILE A 17 8.71 3.67 -2.92
N CYS A 18 9.65 3.40 -2.01
CA CYS A 18 10.53 4.44 -1.50
C CYS A 18 11.97 4.20 -1.95
N ASP A 19 12.81 5.21 -1.78
CA ASP A 19 14.23 5.12 -2.05
C ASP A 19 14.96 4.37 -0.91
N LYS A 20 16.21 4.03 -1.14
CA LYS A 20 17.03 3.33 -0.14
C LYS A 20 17.18 4.10 1.16
N GLY A 21 17.13 5.42 1.10
CA GLY A 21 17.23 6.28 2.28
C GLY A 21 15.92 6.47 3.03
N GLU A 22 14.82 5.90 2.54
CA GLU A 22 13.49 6.04 3.15
C GLU A 22 13.04 7.51 3.26
N LEU A 23 13.42 8.32 2.28
CA LEU A 23 13.10 9.75 2.30
C LEU A 23 11.90 10.10 1.43
N LEU A 24 11.76 9.45 0.29
CA LEU A 24 10.75 9.79 -0.70
C LEU A 24 9.94 8.58 -1.12
N ALA A 25 8.62 8.68 -0.96
CA ALA A 25 7.69 7.67 -1.46
C ALA A 25 7.11 8.18 -2.77
N SER A 26 6.96 7.27 -3.74
CA SER A 26 6.37 7.61 -5.04
C SER A 26 5.52 6.46 -5.55
N PRO A 27 4.51 6.74 -6.41
CA PRO A 27 3.71 5.68 -7.02
C PRO A 27 4.58 4.79 -7.89
N LEU A 28 4.37 3.49 -7.82
CA LEU A 28 5.09 2.54 -8.66
C LEU A 28 4.20 1.98 -9.76
N THR A 29 3.08 1.37 -9.39
CA THR A 29 2.18 0.74 -10.37
C THR A 29 0.84 0.41 -9.73
N VAL A 30 -0.09 -0.06 -10.55
CA VAL A 30 -1.36 -0.62 -10.10
C VAL A 30 -1.44 -2.03 -10.67
N VAL A 31 -1.70 -3.00 -9.80
CA VAL A 31 -1.86 -4.40 -10.19
C VAL A 31 -3.35 -4.69 -10.29
N THR A 32 -3.81 -5.10 -11.46
CA THR A 32 -5.20 -5.50 -11.68
C THR A 32 -5.27 -7.02 -11.58
N GLU A 33 -5.92 -7.53 -10.54
CA GLU A 33 -6.05 -8.96 -10.32
C GLU A 33 -7.20 -9.24 -9.36
N TYR A 34 -8.07 -10.16 -9.75
CA TYR A 34 -9.24 -10.54 -8.94
C TYR A 34 -8.96 -11.73 -8.03
N HIS A 35 -7.98 -12.56 -8.39
CA HIS A 35 -7.69 -13.80 -7.65
C HIS A 35 -6.56 -13.56 -6.64
N ARG A 36 -6.84 -13.92 -5.39
CA ARG A 36 -5.91 -13.71 -4.28
C ARG A 36 -4.53 -14.34 -4.51
N GLU A 37 -4.51 -15.58 -4.98
CA GLU A 37 -3.25 -16.30 -5.19
C GLU A 37 -2.38 -15.62 -6.26
N GLN A 38 -2.99 -15.24 -7.38
CA GLN A 38 -2.26 -14.53 -8.43
C GLN A 38 -1.83 -13.14 -7.99
N LEU A 39 -2.66 -12.47 -7.19
CA LEU A 39 -2.29 -11.16 -6.64
C LEU A 39 -1.06 -11.26 -5.75
N VAL A 40 -1.03 -12.23 -4.84
CA VAL A 40 0.12 -12.46 -3.97
C VAL A 40 1.37 -12.76 -4.79
N GLU A 41 1.24 -13.57 -5.83
CA GLU A 41 2.35 -13.91 -6.72
C GLU A 41 2.90 -12.66 -7.44
N LYS A 42 2.01 -11.82 -7.97
CA LYS A 42 2.40 -10.59 -8.67
C LYS A 42 3.07 -9.60 -7.73
N LEU A 43 2.52 -9.42 -6.53
CA LEU A 43 3.10 -8.52 -5.53
C LEU A 43 4.45 -9.02 -5.04
N SER A 44 4.60 -10.32 -4.84
CA SER A 44 5.87 -10.93 -4.45
C SER A 44 6.93 -10.73 -5.52
N ALA A 45 6.54 -10.87 -6.79
CA ALA A 45 7.44 -10.65 -7.92
C ALA A 45 7.91 -9.20 -7.98
N LEU A 46 6.99 -8.25 -7.76
CA LEU A 46 7.33 -6.82 -7.71
C LEU A 46 8.31 -6.54 -6.58
N ALA A 47 8.10 -7.13 -5.42
CA ALA A 47 8.99 -6.95 -4.27
C ALA A 47 10.41 -7.43 -4.59
N LYS A 48 10.53 -8.59 -5.20
CA LYS A 48 11.82 -9.15 -5.59
C LYS A 48 12.49 -8.32 -6.68
N GLU A 49 11.74 -7.94 -7.69
CA GLU A 49 12.23 -7.14 -8.82
C GLU A 49 12.80 -5.80 -8.35
N ASN A 50 12.16 -5.18 -7.37
CA ASN A 50 12.55 -3.88 -6.85
C ASN A 50 13.47 -3.97 -5.63
N LYS A 51 13.84 -5.17 -5.23
CA LYS A 51 14.73 -5.42 -4.09
C LYS A 51 14.17 -4.86 -2.78
N ALA A 52 12.87 -4.98 -2.60
CA ALA A 52 12.21 -4.53 -1.38
C ALA A 52 12.61 -5.41 -0.19
N GLU A 53 12.67 -4.80 0.97
CA GLU A 53 13.05 -5.47 2.21
C GLU A 53 11.92 -5.48 3.23
N LEU A 54 10.86 -4.70 2.98
CA LEU A 54 9.70 -4.59 3.86
C LEU A 54 8.47 -4.28 3.02
N LEU A 55 7.33 -4.81 3.41
CA LEU A 55 6.04 -4.51 2.77
C LEU A 55 5.15 -3.78 3.77
N ALA A 56 4.72 -2.58 3.42
CA ALA A 56 3.77 -1.80 4.22
C ALA A 56 2.39 -1.95 3.58
N VAL A 57 1.48 -2.64 4.26
CA VAL A 57 0.15 -2.93 3.74
C VAL A 57 -0.88 -2.09 4.48
N GLY A 58 -1.70 -1.35 3.74
CA GLY A 58 -2.77 -0.56 4.33
C GLY A 58 -3.80 -1.46 5.01
N LEU A 59 -4.17 -1.09 6.23
CA LEU A 59 -5.18 -1.82 6.98
C LEU A 59 -6.43 -0.94 7.08
N PRO A 60 -7.48 -1.22 6.28
CA PRO A 60 -8.68 -0.39 6.28
C PRO A 60 -9.51 -0.65 7.52
N ARG A 61 -9.49 0.31 8.45
CA ARG A 61 -10.30 0.25 9.67
C ARG A 61 -11.48 1.20 9.57
N ASN A 62 -12.53 0.87 10.29
CA ASN A 62 -13.66 1.78 10.45
C ASN A 62 -13.20 3.01 11.25
N MET A 63 -13.95 4.10 11.17
CA MET A 63 -13.57 5.35 11.84
C MET A 63 -13.46 5.19 13.36
N ASP A 64 -14.21 4.25 13.95
CA ASP A 64 -14.13 3.96 15.39
C ASP A 64 -12.95 3.06 15.78
N GLY A 65 -12.13 2.65 14.80
CA GLY A 65 -10.98 1.80 15.03
C GLY A 65 -11.27 0.30 14.91
N SER A 66 -12.53 -0.10 14.74
CA SER A 66 -12.87 -1.51 14.58
C SER A 66 -12.46 -2.02 13.20
N GLU A 67 -12.28 -3.33 13.08
CA GLU A 67 -11.89 -3.99 11.84
C GLU A 67 -13.06 -4.78 11.26
N GLY A 68 -13.40 -4.46 10.02
CA GLY A 68 -14.42 -5.19 9.30
C GLY A 68 -13.82 -6.21 8.34
N GLU A 69 -14.63 -6.63 7.38
CA GLU A 69 -14.25 -7.63 6.39
C GLU A 69 -13.01 -7.23 5.57
N SER A 70 -12.93 -5.95 5.18
CA SER A 70 -11.79 -5.46 4.40
C SER A 70 -10.48 -5.53 5.17
N ALA A 71 -10.50 -5.20 6.46
CA ALA A 71 -9.32 -5.31 7.32
C ALA A 71 -8.89 -6.75 7.48
N GLN A 72 -9.84 -7.65 7.66
CA GLN A 72 -9.56 -9.07 7.79
C GLN A 72 -8.93 -9.63 6.51
N ASN A 73 -9.47 -9.24 5.36
CA ASN A 73 -8.91 -9.61 4.05
C ASN A 73 -7.46 -9.09 3.90
N ALA A 74 -7.21 -7.87 4.32
CA ALA A 74 -5.86 -7.29 4.26
C ALA A 74 -4.88 -8.08 5.13
N ARG A 75 -5.29 -8.50 6.31
CA ARG A 75 -4.45 -9.31 7.19
C ARG A 75 -4.14 -10.67 6.60
N GLU A 76 -5.13 -11.31 5.96
CA GLU A 76 -4.94 -12.61 5.32
C GLU A 76 -3.98 -12.51 4.14
N ILE A 77 -4.17 -11.51 3.29
CA ILE A 77 -3.27 -11.28 2.14
C ILE A 77 -1.87 -10.92 2.63
N GLY A 78 -1.77 -10.10 3.68
CA GLY A 78 -0.48 -9.75 4.28
C GLY A 78 0.29 -10.96 4.77
N ALA A 79 -0.40 -11.90 5.41
CA ALA A 79 0.22 -13.15 5.87
C ALA A 79 0.72 -14.00 4.70
N LEU A 80 -0.07 -14.08 3.62
CA LEU A 80 0.34 -14.80 2.41
C LEU A 80 1.54 -14.13 1.75
N LEU A 81 1.57 -12.81 1.72
CA LEU A 81 2.69 -12.05 1.17
C LEU A 81 3.97 -12.26 1.96
N GLU A 82 3.87 -12.25 3.28
CA GLU A 82 5.02 -12.49 4.16
C GLU A 82 5.65 -13.84 3.86
N GLU A 83 4.81 -14.86 3.69
CA GLU A 83 5.27 -16.20 3.36
C GLU A 83 5.84 -16.28 1.94
N ALA A 84 5.12 -15.75 0.96
CA ALA A 84 5.52 -15.86 -0.45
C ALA A 84 6.75 -15.03 -0.80
N ALA A 85 6.86 -13.81 -0.28
CA ALA A 85 7.98 -12.93 -0.56
C ALA A 85 9.15 -13.15 0.39
N GLY A 86 8.91 -13.76 1.53
CA GLY A 86 9.94 -13.92 2.56
C GLY A 86 10.36 -12.62 3.21
N LEU A 87 9.45 -11.65 3.25
CA LEU A 87 9.70 -10.31 3.79
C LEU A 87 8.72 -10.00 4.91
N PRO A 88 9.15 -9.21 5.91
CA PRO A 88 8.20 -8.79 6.95
C PRO A 88 7.13 -7.88 6.37
N VAL A 89 5.94 -7.96 6.95
CA VAL A 89 4.79 -7.14 6.58
C VAL A 89 4.42 -6.27 7.77
N GLU A 90 4.27 -4.98 7.54
CA GLU A 90 3.83 -4.02 8.54
C GLU A 90 2.48 -3.46 8.10
N PHE A 91 1.48 -3.51 8.98
CA PHE A 91 0.17 -2.95 8.66
C PHE A 91 0.09 -1.49 9.07
N VAL A 92 -0.45 -0.66 8.18
CA VAL A 92 -0.58 0.78 8.39
C VAL A 92 -2.07 1.13 8.41
N ASP A 93 -2.52 1.77 9.48
CA ASP A 93 -3.90 2.22 9.60
C ASP A 93 -4.20 3.25 8.51
N GLU A 94 -5.15 2.95 7.63
CA GLU A 94 -5.47 3.84 6.50
C GLU A 94 -6.79 4.59 6.65
N ARG A 95 -7.28 4.77 7.88
CA ARG A 95 -8.46 5.62 8.12
C ARG A 95 -8.17 7.03 7.60
N GLY A 96 -9.04 7.52 6.71
CA GLY A 96 -8.89 8.84 6.12
C GLY A 96 -7.93 8.92 4.93
N THR A 97 -7.17 7.89 4.63
CA THR A 97 -6.22 7.87 3.51
C THR A 97 -6.92 8.12 2.17
N THR A 98 -8.07 7.45 1.97
CA THR A 98 -8.85 7.60 0.75
C THR A 98 -9.32 9.04 0.55
N ILE A 99 -9.72 9.71 1.62
CA ILE A 99 -10.15 11.11 1.57
C ILE A 99 -9.00 11.99 1.08
N THR A 100 -7.82 11.78 1.60
CA THR A 100 -6.60 12.52 1.20
C THR A 100 -6.30 12.30 -0.28
N ALA A 101 -6.37 11.06 -0.74
CA ALA A 101 -6.12 10.70 -2.13
C ALA A 101 -7.13 11.37 -3.06
N HIS A 102 -8.42 11.39 -2.69
CA HIS A 102 -9.45 12.05 -3.47
C HIS A 102 -9.24 13.56 -3.54
N GLY A 103 -8.79 14.17 -2.47
CA GLY A 103 -8.44 15.59 -2.45
C GLY A 103 -7.37 15.93 -3.48
N TYR A 104 -6.33 15.11 -3.55
CA TYR A 104 -5.28 15.24 -4.55
C TYR A 104 -5.82 15.21 -5.98
N LEU A 105 -6.70 14.24 -6.25
CA LEU A 105 -7.27 14.08 -7.59
C LEU A 105 -8.17 15.23 -8.00
N ASN A 106 -8.92 15.79 -7.06
CA ASN A 106 -9.78 16.94 -7.34
C ASN A 106 -8.94 18.15 -7.80
N GLU A 107 -7.77 18.31 -7.21
CA GLU A 107 -6.84 19.38 -7.61
C GLU A 107 -6.25 19.15 -9.00
N THR A 108 -6.07 17.91 -9.41
CA THR A 108 -5.45 17.56 -10.69
C THR A 108 -6.44 17.37 -11.83
N ASN A 109 -7.75 17.41 -11.55
CA ASN A 109 -8.81 17.24 -12.57
C ASN A 109 -8.75 15.92 -13.34
N THR A 110 -8.23 14.87 -12.73
CA THR A 110 -8.12 13.54 -13.34
C THR A 110 -9.46 12.81 -13.29
N ARG A 111 -9.87 12.13 -14.36
CA ARG A 111 -11.19 11.47 -14.46
C ARG A 111 -11.12 10.07 -15.08
N GLY A 112 -12.18 9.25 -14.84
CA GLY A 112 -12.39 7.94 -15.47
C GLY A 112 -11.50 6.83 -14.90
N LYS A 113 -11.17 5.85 -15.75
CA LYS A 113 -10.31 4.73 -15.36
C LYS A 113 -8.93 5.19 -14.93
N LYS A 114 -8.42 6.21 -15.60
CA LYS A 114 -7.15 6.82 -15.29
C LYS A 114 -7.16 7.41 -13.89
N ARG A 115 -8.28 8.05 -13.53
CA ARG A 115 -8.48 8.59 -12.18
C ARG A 115 -8.43 7.49 -11.12
N LYS A 116 -9.10 6.36 -11.35
CA LYS A 116 -9.12 5.24 -10.40
C LYS A 116 -7.73 4.65 -10.20
N ALA A 117 -6.97 4.48 -11.28
CA ALA A 117 -5.60 3.97 -11.19
C ALA A 117 -4.71 4.94 -10.40
N VAL A 118 -4.87 6.25 -10.64
CA VAL A 118 -4.10 7.27 -9.90
C VAL A 118 -4.50 7.27 -8.42
N VAL A 119 -5.80 7.12 -8.11
CA VAL A 119 -6.28 7.05 -6.71
C VAL A 119 -5.61 5.88 -5.99
N ASP A 120 -5.59 4.70 -6.60
CA ASP A 120 -4.99 3.52 -5.99
C ASP A 120 -3.49 3.71 -5.73
N ALA A 121 -2.77 4.26 -6.69
CA ALA A 121 -1.34 4.51 -6.55
C ALA A 121 -1.04 5.63 -5.54
N VAL A 122 -1.85 6.69 -5.52
CA VAL A 122 -1.70 7.78 -4.54
C VAL A 122 -2.02 7.28 -3.13
N ALA A 123 -3.06 6.46 -2.99
CA ALA A 123 -3.40 5.88 -1.69
C ALA A 123 -2.25 5.01 -1.16
N ALA A 124 -1.64 4.20 -2.02
CA ALA A 124 -0.48 3.40 -1.64
C ALA A 124 0.71 4.28 -1.23
N THR A 125 0.90 5.40 -1.93
CA THR A 125 1.96 6.36 -1.60
C THR A 125 1.74 6.97 -0.22
N VAL A 126 0.51 7.34 0.11
CA VAL A 126 0.16 7.91 1.43
C VAL A 126 0.40 6.87 2.53
N ILE A 127 0.02 5.62 2.29
CA ILE A 127 0.28 4.53 3.23
C ILE A 127 1.78 4.40 3.50
N LEU A 128 2.58 4.43 2.44
CA LEU A 128 4.02 4.32 2.54
C LEU A 128 4.62 5.52 3.27
N GLU A 129 4.18 6.72 2.96
CA GLU A 129 4.64 7.94 3.65
C GLU A 129 4.39 7.85 5.15
N ASP A 130 3.23 7.34 5.55
CA ASP A 130 2.89 7.16 6.96
C ASP A 130 3.83 6.16 7.62
N CYS A 131 4.12 5.06 6.93
CA CYS A 131 5.08 4.07 7.39
C CYS A 131 6.47 4.69 7.59
N LEU A 132 6.93 5.47 6.61
CA LEU A 132 8.24 6.15 6.69
C LEU A 132 8.30 7.12 7.85
N ARG A 133 7.22 7.85 8.10
CA ARG A 133 7.14 8.80 9.21
C ARG A 133 7.26 8.10 10.56
N ARG A 134 6.56 6.97 10.73
CA ARG A 134 6.63 6.17 11.95
C ARG A 134 8.04 5.64 12.18
N ARG A 135 8.69 5.16 11.12
CA ARG A 135 10.04 4.64 11.21
C ARG A 135 11.03 5.72 11.61
N ARG A 136 10.90 6.94 11.07
CA ARG A 136 11.75 8.08 11.46
C ARG A 136 11.54 8.43 12.92
N ASN A 137 10.31 8.46 13.38
CA ASN A 137 9.99 8.77 14.79
C ASN A 137 10.57 7.74 15.72
N GLN A 138 10.53 6.46 15.37
CA GLN A 138 11.11 5.38 16.15
C GLN A 138 12.62 5.50 16.24
N ARG A 139 13.28 5.91 15.16
CA ARG A 139 14.73 6.09 15.15
C ARG A 139 15.19 7.27 15.97
N GLN A 140 14.36 8.30 16.07
CA GLN A 140 14.65 9.52 16.84
C GLN A 140 14.28 9.37 18.32
N GLY A 141 13.39 8.44 18.61
CA GLY A 141 12.95 8.16 19.97
C GLY A 141 13.82 7.17 20.66
#